data_144086f8b32dafbd4fa450b84036004d
#
_entry.id   144086f8b32dafbd4fa450b84036004d
#
_cell.length_a   1.000
_cell.length_b   1.000
_cell.length_c   1.000
_cell.angle_alpha   90.00
_cell.angle_beta   90.00
_cell.angle_gamma   90.00
#
_symmetry.space_group_name_H-M   'P 1'
#
loop_
_entity.id
_entity.type
_entity.pdbx_description
1 polymer ?
#
loop_
_entity_poly.entity_id
_entity_poly.type
_entity_poly.pdbx_seq_one_letter_code
_entity_poly.pdbx_strand_id
1 'polypeptide(L)'
;MATNTTVYTVKEYTWGGRNELNVKTSVYTQTGNSTTSATVVVTDKYLLNYNETVREHTRTENNQTVVITYTYDTKTNPRYLQFSHRMTHPDFFLKEGYGRNNITKKTVKYPNVAGKDYEEETAYEYFKNEYPLKAVIKRNGAIVGSREFTY
;
A
#
# COMPACT_ATOMS: atom_id res chain seq x y z
N MET A 1 12.14 31.75 27.66
CA MET A 1 11.65 31.78 26.27
C MET A 1 11.30 30.36 25.89
N ALA A 2 10.05 30.13 25.45
CA ALA A 2 9.66 28.79 24.98
C ALA A 2 10.31 28.57 23.61
N THR A 3 11.16 27.56 23.48
CA THR A 3 11.72 27.12 22.19
C THR A 3 10.65 26.30 21.47
N ASN A 4 10.10 26.84 20.38
CA ASN A 4 9.17 26.12 19.53
C ASN A 4 9.92 24.95 18.85
N THR A 5 9.42 23.72 19.09
CA THR A 5 9.90 22.50 18.44
C THR A 5 8.87 22.06 17.41
N THR A 6 9.29 21.91 16.17
CA THR A 6 8.46 21.41 15.05
C THR A 6 8.98 20.05 14.62
N VAL A 7 8.06 19.08 14.48
CA VAL A 7 8.36 17.76 13.92
C VAL A 7 7.69 17.65 12.56
N TYR A 8 8.44 17.26 11.54
CA TYR A 8 7.92 17.05 10.20
C TYR A 8 8.43 15.75 9.58
N THR A 9 7.65 15.20 8.68
CA THR A 9 7.95 13.95 7.99
C THR A 9 8.24 14.21 6.53
N VAL A 10 9.32 13.63 6.02
CA VAL A 10 9.71 13.69 4.62
C VAL A 10 9.67 12.29 4.02
N LYS A 11 9.08 12.16 2.84
CA LYS A 11 9.12 10.95 2.04
C LYS A 11 9.98 11.18 0.80
N GLU A 12 10.93 10.30 0.58
CA GLU A 12 11.80 10.27 -0.59
C GLU A 12 11.43 9.08 -1.46
N TYR A 13 11.15 9.30 -2.74
CA TYR A 13 10.78 8.28 -3.72
C TYR A 13 11.92 8.07 -4.71
N THR A 14 12.37 6.83 -4.86
CA THR A 14 13.49 6.48 -5.73
C THR A 14 13.15 5.26 -6.57
N TRP A 15 13.24 5.39 -7.89
CA TRP A 15 13.09 4.25 -8.79
C TRP A 15 14.38 3.44 -8.81
N GLY A 16 14.29 2.15 -8.43
CA GLY A 16 15.39 1.18 -8.44
C GLY A 16 15.49 0.38 -9.75
N GLY A 17 14.67 0.73 -10.76
CA GLY A 17 14.54 0.06 -12.04
C GLY A 17 13.17 0.27 -12.64
N ARG A 18 12.84 -0.47 -13.71
CA ARG A 18 11.56 -0.28 -14.44
C ARG A 18 10.30 -0.49 -13.58
N ASN A 19 10.36 -1.41 -12.64
CA ASN A 19 9.19 -1.89 -11.88
C ASN A 19 9.43 -1.90 -10.37
N GLU A 20 10.43 -1.18 -9.89
CA GLU A 20 10.74 -1.07 -8.46
C GLU A 20 10.69 0.37 -8.01
N LEU A 21 9.91 0.65 -6.97
CA LEU A 21 9.86 1.95 -6.32
C LEU A 21 10.21 1.78 -4.84
N ASN A 22 11.21 2.52 -4.39
CA ASN A 22 11.63 2.58 -3.00
C ASN A 22 11.13 3.89 -2.39
N VAL A 23 10.56 3.81 -1.19
CA VAL A 23 10.10 4.97 -0.43
C VAL A 23 10.78 4.96 0.93
N LYS A 24 11.46 6.04 1.25
CA LYS A 24 12.11 6.25 2.54
C LYS A 24 11.36 7.34 3.29
N THR A 25 10.86 7.03 4.46
CA THR A 25 10.19 7.99 5.34
C THR A 25 11.12 8.36 6.48
N SER A 26 11.40 9.65 6.62
CA SER A 26 12.28 10.19 7.66
C SER A 26 11.54 11.22 8.49
N VAL A 27 11.81 11.24 9.79
CA VAL A 27 11.29 12.24 10.72
C VAL A 27 12.42 13.20 11.08
N TYR A 28 12.13 14.49 10.99
CA TYR A 28 13.00 15.60 11.36
C TYR A 28 12.42 16.32 12.56
N THR A 29 13.30 16.76 13.45
CA THR A 29 12.93 17.65 14.55
C THR A 29 13.68 18.96 14.38
N GLN A 30 12.96 20.07 14.34
CA GLN A 30 13.51 21.43 14.28
C GLN A 30 13.22 22.15 15.59
N THR A 31 14.26 22.67 16.23
CA THR A 31 14.13 23.48 17.45
C THR A 31 14.78 24.84 17.19
N GLY A 32 13.97 25.89 17.13
CA GLY A 32 14.42 27.22 16.68
C GLY A 32 14.93 27.17 15.23
N ASN A 33 16.16 27.63 14.99
CA ASN A 33 16.82 27.62 13.67
C ASN A 33 17.68 26.38 13.42
N SER A 34 17.73 25.42 14.36
CA SER A 34 18.52 24.20 14.24
C SER A 34 17.67 23.03 13.82
N THR A 35 18.05 22.36 12.72
CA THR A 35 17.44 21.10 12.28
C THR A 35 18.31 19.95 12.73
N THR A 36 17.75 18.98 13.45
CA THR A 36 18.45 17.75 13.81
C THR A 36 18.52 16.80 12.62
N SER A 37 19.47 15.88 12.66
CA SER A 37 19.59 14.83 11.63
C SER A 37 18.28 14.04 11.52
N ALA A 38 17.92 13.68 10.28
CA ALA A 38 16.79 12.86 10.02
C ALA A 38 16.95 11.45 10.61
N THR A 39 15.92 10.97 11.27
CA THR A 39 15.84 9.55 11.64
C THR A 39 14.93 8.85 10.62
N VAL A 40 15.48 7.86 9.91
CA VAL A 40 14.69 6.98 9.05
C VAL A 40 13.80 6.12 9.93
N VAL A 41 12.49 6.24 9.76
CA VAL A 41 11.52 5.50 10.58
C VAL A 41 10.85 4.37 9.82
N VAL A 42 10.70 4.51 8.49
CA VAL A 42 10.09 3.49 7.63
C VAL A 42 10.81 3.44 6.30
N THR A 43 11.01 2.23 5.79
CA THR A 43 11.40 1.99 4.40
C THR A 43 10.37 1.07 3.75
N ASP A 44 9.86 1.47 2.60
CA ASP A 44 8.94 0.70 1.79
C ASP A 44 9.59 0.41 0.44
N LYS A 45 9.45 -0.83 -0.02
CA LYS A 45 9.84 -1.27 -1.36
C LYS A 45 8.63 -1.85 -2.06
N TYR A 46 8.31 -1.31 -3.23
CA TYR A 46 7.21 -1.77 -4.06
C TYR A 46 7.75 -2.39 -5.35
N LEU A 47 7.30 -3.60 -5.64
CA LEU A 47 7.49 -4.23 -6.94
C LEU A 47 6.17 -4.13 -7.72
N LEU A 48 6.23 -3.59 -8.93
CA LEU A 48 5.07 -3.32 -9.76
C LEU A 48 4.94 -4.34 -10.90
N ASN A 49 3.72 -4.60 -11.32
CA ASN A 49 3.41 -5.24 -12.59
C ASN A 49 3.52 -4.24 -13.75
N TYR A 50 3.53 -4.72 -14.99
CA TYR A 50 3.54 -3.86 -16.19
C TYR A 50 2.33 -2.93 -16.30
N ASN A 51 1.20 -3.29 -15.68
CA ASN A 51 -0.01 -2.47 -15.60
C ASN A 51 -0.03 -1.54 -14.37
N GLU A 52 1.13 -1.31 -13.75
CA GLU A 52 1.32 -0.42 -12.59
C GLU A 52 0.59 -0.86 -11.30
N THR A 53 0.05 -2.07 -11.24
CA THR A 53 -0.47 -2.60 -9.97
C THR A 53 0.69 -3.09 -9.10
N VAL A 54 0.59 -2.92 -7.79
CA VAL A 54 1.58 -3.39 -6.83
C VAL A 54 1.53 -4.92 -6.77
N ARG A 55 2.61 -5.59 -7.17
CA ARG A 55 2.76 -7.05 -7.05
C ARG A 55 3.19 -7.45 -5.65
N GLU A 56 4.14 -6.72 -5.10
CA GLU A 56 4.71 -6.95 -3.79
C GLU A 56 5.03 -5.63 -3.11
N HIS A 57 4.79 -5.56 -1.82
CA HIS A 57 5.15 -4.45 -0.95
C HIS A 57 5.91 -5.01 0.25
N THR A 58 7.16 -4.63 0.40
CA THR A 58 7.98 -4.90 1.58
C THR A 58 8.10 -3.63 2.40
N ARG A 59 7.67 -3.68 3.66
CA ARG A 59 7.79 -2.56 4.61
C ARG A 59 8.67 -2.97 5.77
N THR A 60 9.61 -2.11 6.11
CA THR A 60 10.44 -2.25 7.31
C THR A 60 10.26 -1.03 8.21
N GLU A 61 9.84 -1.28 9.43
CA GLU A 61 9.61 -0.27 10.47
C GLU A 61 10.03 -0.86 11.82
N ASN A 62 10.79 -0.12 12.62
CA ASN A 62 11.28 -0.56 13.94
C ASN A 62 11.95 -1.96 13.91
N ASN A 63 12.78 -2.22 12.90
CA ASN A 63 13.44 -3.52 12.65
C ASN A 63 12.48 -4.70 12.40
N GLN A 64 11.20 -4.43 12.20
CA GLN A 64 10.23 -5.44 11.77
C GLN A 64 9.97 -5.32 10.28
N THR A 65 10.05 -6.44 9.57
CA THR A 65 9.76 -6.50 8.14
C THR A 65 8.44 -7.21 7.91
N VAL A 66 7.62 -6.64 7.05
CA VAL A 66 6.37 -7.24 6.55
C VAL A 66 6.47 -7.31 5.04
N VAL A 67 6.17 -8.46 4.47
CA VAL A 67 6.09 -8.67 3.02
C VAL A 67 4.65 -8.98 2.65
N ILE A 68 4.10 -8.19 1.74
CA ILE A 68 2.71 -8.30 1.27
C ILE A 68 2.74 -8.57 -0.22
N THR A 69 2.15 -9.66 -0.66
CA THR A 69 2.00 -9.97 -2.08
C THR A 69 0.54 -9.91 -2.48
N TYR A 70 0.28 -9.47 -3.72
CA TYR A 70 -1.07 -9.26 -4.24
C TYR A 70 -1.28 -10.02 -5.54
N THR A 71 -2.46 -10.60 -5.68
CA THR A 71 -2.98 -11.15 -6.93
C THR A 71 -4.23 -10.36 -7.33
N TYR A 72 -4.41 -10.17 -8.61
CA TYR A 72 -5.48 -9.33 -9.16
C TYR A 72 -6.31 -10.12 -10.17
N ASP A 73 -7.56 -9.68 -10.36
CA ASP A 73 -8.35 -10.06 -11.53
C ASP A 73 -7.96 -9.23 -12.77
N THR A 74 -8.72 -9.40 -13.83
CA THR A 74 -8.57 -8.63 -15.07
C THR A 74 -9.60 -7.50 -15.20
N LYS A 75 -10.45 -7.32 -14.17
CA LYS A 75 -11.57 -6.37 -14.19
C LYS A 75 -11.14 -4.99 -13.68
N THR A 76 -11.86 -3.98 -14.13
CA THR A 76 -11.57 -2.60 -13.73
C THR A 76 -11.96 -2.36 -12.26
N ASN A 77 -11.02 -1.84 -11.49
CA ASN A 77 -11.28 -1.37 -10.15
C ASN A 77 -11.98 0.00 -10.21
N PRO A 78 -13.20 0.16 -9.66
CA PRO A 78 -13.92 1.43 -9.71
C PRO A 78 -13.17 2.59 -9.02
N ARG A 79 -12.38 2.29 -8.01
CA ARG A 79 -11.54 3.28 -7.35
C ARG A 79 -10.42 3.81 -8.23
N TYR A 80 -9.98 3.02 -9.22
CA TYR A 80 -8.98 3.46 -10.18
C TYR A 80 -9.48 4.62 -11.05
N LEU A 81 -10.72 4.59 -11.50
CA LEU A 81 -11.32 5.62 -12.36
C LEU A 81 -11.48 6.96 -11.64
N GLN A 82 -11.62 6.96 -10.30
CA GLN A 82 -11.73 8.17 -9.49
C GLN A 82 -10.42 8.97 -9.37
N PHE A 83 -9.28 8.36 -9.69
CA PHE A 83 -7.96 8.95 -9.48
C PHE A 83 -7.11 8.95 -10.77
N SER A 84 -7.63 9.53 -11.85
CA SER A 84 -6.90 9.66 -13.13
C SER A 84 -5.63 10.54 -13.05
N HIS A 85 -5.42 11.28 -11.97
CA HIS A 85 -4.25 12.15 -11.73
C HIS A 85 -3.10 11.47 -10.98
N ARG A 86 -2.88 10.19 -11.22
CA ARG A 86 -1.94 9.33 -10.48
C ARG A 86 -0.48 9.75 -10.52
N MET A 87 -0.05 10.35 -11.61
CA MET A 87 1.36 10.64 -11.86
C MET A 87 1.94 11.72 -10.95
N THR A 88 1.08 12.54 -10.32
CA THR A 88 1.51 13.64 -9.45
C THR A 88 1.59 13.27 -7.97
N HIS A 89 0.98 12.13 -7.57
CA HIS A 89 0.92 11.71 -6.17
C HIS A 89 1.16 10.19 -6.03
N PRO A 90 2.42 9.75 -5.91
CA PRO A 90 2.76 8.31 -5.79
C PRO A 90 2.00 7.59 -4.67
N ASP A 91 1.72 8.25 -3.56
CA ASP A 91 0.98 7.68 -2.43
C ASP A 91 -0.41 7.16 -2.81
N PHE A 92 -1.04 7.70 -3.86
CA PHE A 92 -2.37 7.26 -4.27
C PHE A 92 -2.33 5.91 -5.01
N PHE A 93 -1.42 5.72 -5.95
CA PHE A 93 -1.39 4.45 -6.69
C PHE A 93 -0.75 3.32 -5.89
N LEU A 94 0.10 3.65 -4.91
CA LEU A 94 0.69 2.68 -3.99
C LEU A 94 -0.29 2.22 -2.91
N LYS A 95 -1.37 2.97 -2.69
CA LYS A 95 -2.36 2.62 -1.69
C LYS A 95 -3.10 1.34 -2.07
N GLU A 96 -3.18 0.42 -1.12
CA GLU A 96 -3.89 -0.84 -1.30
C GLU A 96 -5.34 -0.64 -1.77
N GLY A 97 -5.74 -1.38 -2.81
CA GLY A 97 -7.07 -1.30 -3.38
C GLY A 97 -7.32 -0.11 -4.32
N TYR A 98 -6.28 0.67 -4.68
CA TYR A 98 -6.39 1.77 -5.66
C TYR A 98 -5.68 1.45 -6.99
N GLY A 99 -5.16 0.24 -7.16
CA GLY A 99 -4.61 -0.25 -8.42
C GLY A 99 -5.69 -0.40 -9.51
N ARG A 100 -5.23 -0.61 -10.76
CA ARG A 100 -6.10 -0.72 -11.95
C ARG A 100 -7.12 -1.85 -11.85
N ASN A 101 -6.73 -2.96 -11.25
CA ASN A 101 -7.52 -4.18 -11.14
C ASN A 101 -7.92 -4.43 -9.68
N ASN A 102 -8.91 -5.29 -9.46
CA ASN A 102 -9.35 -5.63 -8.11
C ASN A 102 -8.43 -6.69 -7.50
N ILE A 103 -8.09 -6.53 -6.21
CA ILE A 103 -7.28 -7.50 -5.47
C ILE A 103 -8.15 -8.73 -5.17
N THR A 104 -7.76 -9.89 -5.70
CA THR A 104 -8.43 -11.18 -5.43
C THR A 104 -7.76 -11.94 -4.31
N LYS A 105 -6.46 -11.73 -4.11
CA LYS A 105 -5.70 -12.38 -3.04
C LYS A 105 -4.62 -11.45 -2.49
N LYS A 106 -4.45 -11.49 -1.18
CA LYS A 106 -3.40 -10.79 -0.44
C LYS A 106 -2.78 -11.78 0.54
N THR A 107 -1.46 -11.96 0.45
CA THR A 107 -0.72 -12.76 1.42
C THR A 107 0.18 -11.83 2.23
N VAL A 108 0.13 -11.90 3.54
CA VAL A 108 0.94 -11.10 4.45
C VAL A 108 1.87 -12.02 5.24
N LYS A 109 3.16 -11.76 5.13
CA LYS A 109 4.21 -12.51 5.82
C LYS A 109 5.01 -11.61 6.75
N TYR A 110 5.30 -12.13 7.91
CA TYR A 110 6.16 -11.53 8.91
C TYR A 110 7.41 -12.41 9.10
N PRO A 111 8.46 -12.26 8.28
CA PRO A 111 9.61 -13.17 8.26
C PRO A 111 10.26 -13.39 9.62
N ASN A 112 10.16 -12.39 10.51
CA ASN A 112 10.81 -12.42 11.82
C ASN A 112 9.84 -12.69 12.99
N VAL A 113 8.55 -13.02 12.70
CA VAL A 113 7.54 -13.20 13.74
C VAL A 113 6.65 -14.40 13.40
N ALA A 114 6.92 -15.54 14.05
CA ALA A 114 6.14 -16.76 13.85
C ALA A 114 4.65 -16.57 14.18
N GLY A 115 3.77 -17.20 13.39
CA GLY A 115 2.33 -17.25 13.65
C GLY A 115 1.54 -15.99 13.34
N LYS A 116 2.16 -14.96 12.74
CA LYS A 116 1.46 -13.74 12.32
C LYS A 116 1.07 -13.72 10.83
N ASP A 117 1.56 -14.66 10.06
CA ASP A 117 1.24 -14.76 8.64
C ASP A 117 -0.25 -15.00 8.42
N TYR A 118 -0.81 -14.35 7.42
CA TYR A 118 -2.18 -14.60 7.01
C TYR A 118 -2.38 -14.39 5.53
N GLU A 119 -3.49 -14.96 5.04
CA GLU A 119 -3.94 -14.83 3.68
C GLU A 119 -5.37 -14.29 3.65
N GLU A 120 -5.63 -13.33 2.77
CA GLU A 120 -6.96 -12.83 2.48
C GLU A 120 -7.32 -13.14 1.03
N GLU A 121 -8.51 -13.71 0.82
CA GLU A 121 -9.11 -13.92 -0.48
C GLU A 121 -10.36 -13.04 -0.60
N THR A 122 -10.51 -12.38 -1.73
CA THR A 122 -11.69 -11.57 -2.04
C THR A 122 -12.40 -12.14 -3.25
N ALA A 123 -13.61 -12.62 -3.04
CA ALA A 123 -14.52 -13.06 -4.10
C ALA A 123 -15.42 -11.89 -4.49
N TYR A 124 -15.50 -11.59 -5.79
CA TYR A 124 -16.34 -10.53 -6.34
C TYR A 124 -17.51 -11.08 -7.13
N GLU A 125 -18.66 -10.43 -7.00
CA GLU A 125 -19.79 -10.53 -7.92
C GLU A 125 -19.77 -9.29 -8.82
N TYR A 126 -19.92 -9.47 -10.15
CA TYR A 126 -19.76 -8.39 -11.12
C TYR A 126 -21.07 -8.07 -11.87
N PHE A 127 -21.33 -6.80 -12.11
CA PHE A 127 -22.36 -6.35 -13.03
C PHE A 127 -21.84 -6.45 -14.46
N LYS A 128 -22.55 -7.20 -15.32
CA LYS A 128 -22.16 -7.42 -16.73
C LYS A 128 -20.69 -7.79 -16.93
N ASN A 129 -20.10 -8.51 -15.97
CA ASN A 129 -18.69 -8.91 -15.97
C ASN A 129 -17.66 -7.77 -15.98
N GLU A 130 -18.00 -6.53 -15.62
CA GLU A 130 -17.09 -5.39 -15.68
C GLU A 130 -16.81 -4.76 -14.31
N TYR A 131 -17.87 -4.35 -13.59
CA TYR A 131 -17.74 -3.63 -12.32
C TYR A 131 -18.21 -4.49 -11.14
N PRO A 132 -17.48 -4.51 -10.01
CA PRO A 132 -17.89 -5.28 -8.86
C PRO A 132 -19.16 -4.69 -8.24
N LEU A 133 -20.19 -5.54 -8.01
CA LEU A 133 -21.38 -5.21 -7.24
C LEU A 133 -21.18 -5.52 -5.77
N LYS A 134 -20.52 -6.63 -5.50
CA LYS A 134 -20.30 -7.12 -4.15
C LYS A 134 -18.93 -7.78 -4.04
N ALA A 135 -18.35 -7.71 -2.86
CA ALA A 135 -17.13 -8.44 -2.51
C ALA A 135 -17.28 -9.10 -1.16
N VAL A 136 -16.85 -10.35 -1.04
CA VAL A 136 -16.74 -11.08 0.22
C VAL A 136 -15.27 -11.34 0.51
N ILE A 137 -14.81 -10.93 1.66
CA ILE A 137 -13.42 -11.04 2.09
C ILE A 137 -13.31 -12.16 3.11
N LYS A 138 -12.44 -13.12 2.86
CA LYS A 138 -12.09 -14.21 3.78
C LYS A 138 -10.64 -14.05 4.22
N ARG A 139 -10.35 -14.27 5.49
CA ARG A 139 -8.99 -14.37 6.02
C ARG A 139 -8.80 -15.76 6.58
N ASN A 140 -7.78 -16.47 6.09
CA ASN A 140 -7.50 -17.86 6.44
C ASN A 140 -8.77 -18.75 6.36
N GLY A 141 -9.60 -18.53 5.32
CA GLY A 141 -10.86 -19.24 5.08
C GLY A 141 -12.10 -18.71 5.81
N ALA A 142 -11.97 -17.90 6.85
CA ALA A 142 -13.09 -17.32 7.59
C ALA A 142 -13.52 -15.97 6.98
N ILE A 143 -14.84 -15.72 6.87
CA ILE A 143 -15.36 -14.43 6.41
C ILE A 143 -15.04 -13.36 7.45
N VAL A 144 -14.34 -12.30 7.02
CA VAL A 144 -13.98 -11.16 7.85
C VAL A 144 -14.63 -9.85 7.42
N GLY A 145 -15.27 -9.84 6.26
CA GLY A 145 -15.99 -8.66 5.78
C GLY A 145 -16.70 -8.87 4.46
N SER A 146 -17.59 -7.92 4.15
CA SER A 146 -18.23 -7.79 2.85
C SER A 146 -18.30 -6.31 2.46
N ARG A 147 -18.39 -6.04 1.16
CA ARG A 147 -18.57 -4.70 0.60
C ARG A 147 -19.61 -4.76 -0.48
N GLU A 148 -20.43 -3.72 -0.56
CA GLU A 148 -21.36 -3.47 -1.67
C GLU A 148 -20.89 -2.20 -2.38
N PHE A 149 -21.03 -2.18 -3.71
CA PHE A 149 -20.65 -1.06 -4.55
C PHE A 149 -21.90 -0.48 -5.20
N THR A 150 -22.10 0.80 -5.07
CA THR A 150 -23.15 1.59 -5.71
C THR A 150 -22.54 2.54 -6.74
N TYR A 151 -23.14 2.63 -7.93
CA TYR A 151 -22.65 3.44 -9.05
C TYR A 151 -23.69 4.49 -9.45
#